data_8b67e1616b07167e39641a2bef66a337
#
_entry.id   8b67e1616b07167e39641a2bef66a337
#
_cell.length_a   1.000
_cell.length_b   1.000
_cell.length_c   1.000
_cell.angle_alpha   90.00
_cell.angle_beta   90.00
_cell.angle_gamma   90.00
#
_symmetry.space_group_name_H-M   'P 1'
#
loop_
_entity.id
_entity.type
_entity.pdbx_description
1 polymer ?
#
loop_
_entity_poly.entity_id
_entity_poly.type
_entity_poly.pdbx_seq_one_letter_code
_entity_poly.pdbx_strand_id
1 'polypeptide(L)'
;MRNTVCCLFLLIFSTNAFSVNSNLILADSFPDKLSEFEFFVDDSAQEPHEKVIPYELISTLFSDYSYKQRWVYVPNNAKASYVKDWVFDFPEGSALIKTFYYPVDERNPDLGKQLLETRLLLRKKD
;
A
#
# COMPACT_ATOMS: atom_id res chain seq x y z
N MET A 1 41.52 -27.91 -36.10
CA MET A 1 40.24 -28.07 -35.38
C MET A 1 40.23 -27.03 -34.23
N ARG A 2 39.47 -25.97 -34.38
CA ARG A 2 39.40 -24.84 -33.40
C ARG A 2 38.10 -25.02 -32.61
N ASN A 3 38.21 -25.40 -31.31
CA ASN A 3 37.07 -25.46 -30.41
C ASN A 3 36.73 -24.05 -29.93
N THR A 4 35.61 -23.51 -30.40
CA THR A 4 35.03 -22.27 -29.88
C THR A 4 34.17 -22.61 -28.66
N VAL A 5 34.68 -22.30 -27.48
CA VAL A 5 33.90 -22.37 -26.26
C VAL A 5 33.02 -21.14 -26.16
N CYS A 6 31.72 -21.31 -26.39
CA CYS A 6 30.73 -20.24 -26.23
C CYS A 6 30.36 -20.17 -24.74
N CYS A 7 30.91 -19.20 -24.01
CA CYS A 7 30.50 -18.90 -22.63
C CYS A 7 29.14 -18.21 -22.64
N LEU A 8 28.09 -18.95 -22.30
CA LEU A 8 26.76 -18.40 -22.07
C LEU A 8 26.73 -17.68 -20.71
N PHE A 9 26.81 -16.35 -20.75
CA PHE A 9 26.66 -15.51 -19.56
C PHE A 9 25.18 -15.46 -19.17
N LEU A 10 24.78 -16.23 -18.17
CA LEU A 10 23.44 -16.14 -17.56
C LEU A 10 23.39 -14.87 -16.69
N LEU A 11 22.78 -13.80 -17.20
CA LEU A 11 22.43 -12.63 -16.42
C LEU A 11 21.27 -13.01 -15.47
N ILE A 12 21.62 -13.28 -14.22
CA ILE A 12 20.62 -13.45 -13.14
C ILE A 12 20.12 -12.07 -12.78
N PHE A 13 18.98 -11.66 -13.34
CA PHE A 13 18.22 -10.53 -12.83
C PHE A 13 17.64 -10.91 -11.47
N SER A 14 18.27 -10.44 -10.40
CA SER A 14 17.70 -10.48 -9.08
C SER A 14 16.53 -9.47 -9.04
N THR A 15 15.31 -9.94 -9.22
CA THR A 15 14.12 -9.16 -8.93
C THR A 15 14.03 -9.03 -7.41
N ASN A 16 14.37 -7.86 -6.89
CA ASN A 16 14.01 -7.53 -5.51
C ASN A 16 12.48 -7.54 -5.46
N ALA A 17 11.92 -8.60 -4.91
CA ALA A 17 10.50 -8.64 -4.59
C ALA A 17 10.29 -7.70 -3.40
N PHE A 18 9.96 -6.45 -3.67
CA PHE A 18 9.48 -5.54 -2.65
C PHE A 18 8.22 -6.17 -2.04
N SER A 19 8.15 -6.21 -0.73
CA SER A 19 7.03 -6.77 0.01
C SER A 19 6.71 -5.85 1.17
N VAL A 20 5.42 -5.62 1.41
CA VAL A 20 4.97 -4.86 2.57
C VAL A 20 5.66 -5.37 3.84
N ASN A 21 6.25 -4.45 4.61
CA ASN A 21 6.95 -4.77 5.84
C ASN A 21 5.96 -5.01 6.99
N SER A 22 5.35 -6.21 6.99
CA SER A 22 4.34 -6.60 7.98
C SER A 22 4.87 -6.63 9.42
N ASN A 23 6.20 -6.77 9.62
CA ASN A 23 6.79 -6.74 10.95
C ASN A 23 6.62 -5.37 11.62
N LEU A 24 6.69 -4.28 10.86
CA LEU A 24 6.45 -2.94 11.38
C LEU A 24 5.00 -2.70 11.78
N ILE A 25 4.05 -3.37 11.11
CA ILE A 25 2.64 -3.28 11.49
C ILE A 25 2.42 -3.83 12.90
N LEU A 26 3.13 -4.91 13.25
CA LEU A 26 3.01 -5.59 14.55
C LEU A 26 3.97 -5.06 15.62
N ALA A 27 4.91 -4.17 15.24
CA ALA A 27 5.90 -3.62 16.16
C ALA A 27 5.27 -2.72 17.22
N ASP A 28 5.85 -2.66 18.42
CA ASP A 28 5.39 -1.80 19.52
C ASP A 28 5.61 -0.32 19.25
N SER A 29 6.63 0.01 18.45
CA SER A 29 6.95 1.37 18.03
C SER A 29 6.68 1.57 16.54
N PHE A 30 6.28 2.80 16.19
CA PHE A 30 6.10 3.17 14.79
C PHE A 30 7.39 3.69 14.19
N PRO A 31 7.66 3.43 12.90
CA PRO A 31 8.75 4.05 12.18
C PRO A 31 8.50 5.55 11.97
N ASP A 32 9.56 6.31 11.73
CA ASP A 32 9.46 7.75 11.49
C ASP A 32 8.88 8.09 10.11
N LYS A 33 8.96 7.14 9.16
CA LYS A 33 8.55 7.37 7.78
C LYS A 33 7.54 6.33 7.32
N LEU A 34 6.53 6.80 6.57
CA LEU A 34 5.54 5.94 5.93
C LEU A 34 6.19 4.94 4.96
N SER A 35 7.23 5.35 4.25
CA SER A 35 7.97 4.52 3.30
C SER A 35 8.54 3.24 3.90
N GLU A 36 8.82 3.21 5.20
CA GLU A 36 9.37 2.03 5.86
C GLU A 36 8.38 0.85 5.93
N PHE A 37 7.08 1.13 5.84
CA PHE A 37 6.06 0.09 5.73
C PHE A 37 6.00 -0.58 4.36
N GLU A 38 6.57 0.06 3.32
CA GLU A 38 6.56 -0.43 1.94
C GLU A 38 5.15 -0.69 1.38
N PHE A 39 4.16 0.14 1.79
CA PHE A 39 2.81 0.05 1.23
C PHE A 39 2.73 0.52 -0.21
N PHE A 40 3.61 1.41 -0.61
CA PHE A 40 3.67 2.00 -1.93
C PHE A 40 5.01 1.71 -2.62
N VAL A 41 4.95 1.48 -3.92
CA VAL A 41 6.14 1.40 -4.78
C VAL A 41 6.71 2.80 -5.02
N ASP A 42 5.82 3.79 -5.11
CA ASP A 42 6.12 5.22 -5.12
C ASP A 42 5.25 5.94 -4.10
N ASP A 43 5.86 6.41 -3.01
CA ASP A 43 5.16 7.10 -1.93
C ASP A 43 4.61 8.47 -2.38
N SER A 44 5.28 9.15 -3.29
CA SER A 44 4.90 10.48 -3.77
C SER A 44 3.70 10.43 -4.71
N ALA A 45 3.67 9.47 -5.60
CA ALA A 45 2.54 9.17 -6.47
C ALA A 45 1.46 8.34 -5.76
N GLN A 46 1.82 7.72 -4.63
CA GLN A 46 1.01 6.73 -3.92
C GLN A 46 0.58 5.58 -4.83
N GLU A 47 1.55 5.08 -5.62
CA GLU A 47 1.37 3.87 -6.39
C GLU A 47 1.42 2.67 -5.45
N PRO A 48 0.30 1.94 -5.27
CA PRO A 48 0.24 0.88 -4.27
C PRO A 48 1.08 -0.33 -4.70
N HIS A 49 1.70 -0.98 -3.72
CA HIS A 49 2.25 -2.31 -3.91
C HIS A 49 1.15 -3.30 -4.36
N GLU A 50 1.49 -4.32 -5.13
CA GLU A 50 0.52 -5.29 -5.71
C GLU A 50 -0.47 -5.92 -4.70
N LYS A 51 -0.08 -5.99 -3.40
CA LYS A 51 -0.90 -6.55 -2.31
C LYS A 51 -1.65 -5.50 -1.50
N VAL A 52 -1.51 -4.25 -1.86
CA VAL A 52 -2.21 -3.12 -1.25
C VAL A 52 -3.37 -2.75 -2.17
N ILE A 53 -4.56 -3.20 -1.81
CA ILE A 53 -5.74 -3.19 -2.67
C ILE A 53 -6.50 -1.88 -2.46
N PRO A 54 -6.74 -1.09 -3.52
CA PRO A 54 -7.57 0.11 -3.43
C PRO A 54 -9.04 -0.25 -3.18
N TYR A 55 -9.74 0.59 -2.42
CA TYR A 55 -11.18 0.46 -2.25
C TYR A 55 -11.85 1.82 -2.13
N GLU A 56 -13.14 1.87 -2.44
CA GLU A 56 -13.97 3.05 -2.30
C GLU A 56 -15.17 2.79 -1.42
N LEU A 57 -15.71 3.86 -0.82
CA LEU A 57 -16.93 3.80 -0.05
C LEU A 57 -18.12 4.15 -0.94
N ILE A 58 -19.22 3.42 -0.78
CA ILE A 58 -20.50 3.72 -1.45
C ILE A 58 -21.01 5.10 -1.03
N SER A 59 -20.82 5.46 0.25
CA SER A 59 -21.19 6.75 0.80
C SER A 59 -19.96 7.42 1.43
N THR A 60 -19.53 8.54 0.88
CA THR A 60 -18.36 9.28 1.35
C THR A 60 -18.77 10.39 2.30
N LEU A 61 -18.01 10.59 3.38
CA LEU A 61 -18.15 11.74 4.23
C LEU A 61 -17.49 12.97 3.59
N PHE A 62 -18.18 14.10 3.65
CA PHE A 62 -17.62 15.39 3.29
C PHE A 62 -16.45 15.76 4.23
N SER A 63 -15.40 16.33 3.69
CA SER A 63 -14.26 16.88 4.45
C SER A 63 -13.59 17.97 3.65
N ASP A 64 -14.12 19.17 3.76
CA ASP A 64 -13.58 20.42 3.22
C ASP A 64 -13.04 20.30 1.78
N TYR A 65 -13.82 19.67 0.90
CA TYR A 65 -13.50 19.42 -0.51
C TYR A 65 -12.24 18.57 -0.75
N SER A 66 -11.62 18.02 0.29
CA SER A 66 -10.48 17.13 0.09
C SER A 66 -10.93 15.79 -0.47
N TYR A 67 -10.20 15.32 -1.45
CA TYR A 67 -10.34 13.97 -2.01
C TYR A 67 -9.69 12.95 -1.09
N LYS A 68 -10.07 11.69 -1.26
CA LYS A 68 -9.58 10.59 -0.42
C LYS A 68 -9.29 9.38 -1.26
N GLN A 69 -8.11 8.83 -1.12
CA GLN A 69 -7.75 7.51 -1.58
C GLN A 69 -7.66 6.55 -0.39
N ARG A 70 -8.02 5.29 -0.61
CA ARG A 70 -8.03 4.28 0.44
C ARG A 70 -7.51 2.97 -0.08
N TRP A 71 -6.77 2.29 0.76
CA TRP A 71 -6.23 0.98 0.47
C TRP A 71 -6.33 0.09 1.68
N VAL A 72 -6.38 -1.21 1.42
CA VAL A 72 -6.33 -2.26 2.44
C VAL A 72 -5.17 -3.20 2.14
N TYR A 73 -4.43 -3.54 3.16
CA TYR A 73 -3.44 -4.60 3.15
C TYR A 73 -3.89 -5.70 4.11
N VAL A 74 -3.83 -6.94 3.65
CA VAL A 74 -4.05 -8.14 4.45
C VAL A 74 -2.83 -9.05 4.30
N PRO A 75 -2.27 -9.61 5.39
CA PRO A 75 -1.10 -10.47 5.32
C PRO A 75 -1.32 -11.68 4.40
N ASN A 76 -0.20 -12.20 3.85
CA ASN A 76 -0.24 -13.39 3.02
C ASN A 76 -0.90 -14.57 3.74
N ASN A 77 -1.69 -15.34 3.00
CA ASN A 77 -2.42 -16.51 3.49
C ASN A 77 -3.46 -16.23 4.58
N ALA A 78 -3.77 -14.96 4.85
CA ALA A 78 -4.83 -14.54 5.75
C ALA A 78 -6.01 -13.95 4.96
N LYS A 79 -7.17 -13.87 5.61
CA LYS A 79 -8.41 -13.31 5.01
C LYS A 79 -9.15 -12.50 6.06
N ALA A 80 -9.76 -11.40 5.63
CA ALA A 80 -10.75 -10.72 6.43
C ALA A 80 -12.03 -11.56 6.47
N SER A 81 -12.65 -11.65 7.65
CA SER A 81 -13.90 -12.39 7.87
C SER A 81 -15.09 -11.45 7.82
N TYR A 82 -16.13 -11.86 7.09
CA TYR A 82 -17.41 -11.17 7.14
C TYR A 82 -18.13 -11.49 8.43
N VAL A 83 -18.55 -10.47 9.16
CA VAL A 83 -19.38 -10.59 10.36
C VAL A 83 -20.71 -9.93 10.08
N LYS A 84 -21.81 -10.70 10.18
CA LYS A 84 -23.15 -10.17 9.92
C LYS A 84 -23.47 -9.00 10.85
N ASP A 85 -23.99 -7.92 10.28
CA ASP A 85 -24.38 -6.69 10.98
C ASP A 85 -23.24 -5.97 11.74
N TRP A 86 -21.98 -6.25 11.34
CA TRP A 86 -20.78 -5.67 11.93
C TRP A 86 -19.73 -5.33 10.87
N VAL A 87 -18.63 -4.71 11.29
CA VAL A 87 -17.47 -4.48 10.45
C VAL A 87 -16.75 -5.78 10.11
N PHE A 88 -15.99 -5.80 9.00
CA PHE A 88 -15.10 -6.92 8.72
C PHE A 88 -14.10 -7.11 9.85
N ASP A 89 -13.90 -8.36 10.24
CA ASP A 89 -12.81 -8.74 11.15
C ASP A 89 -11.56 -8.99 10.33
N PHE A 90 -10.59 -8.11 10.51
CA PHE A 90 -9.30 -8.18 9.82
C PHE A 90 -8.29 -8.94 10.67
N PRO A 91 -7.47 -9.83 10.07
CA PRO A 91 -6.43 -10.54 10.78
C PRO A 91 -5.34 -9.59 11.29
N GLU A 92 -4.64 -10.00 12.35
CA GLU A 92 -3.46 -9.29 12.85
C GLU A 92 -2.45 -9.04 11.73
N GLY A 93 -1.80 -7.88 11.74
CA GLY A 93 -0.89 -7.44 10.69
C GLY A 93 -1.58 -6.83 9.47
N SER A 94 -2.91 -6.66 9.48
CA SER A 94 -3.62 -5.89 8.45
C SER A 94 -3.47 -4.40 8.66
N ALA A 95 -3.61 -3.64 7.58
CA ALA A 95 -3.59 -2.18 7.59
C ALA A 95 -4.70 -1.60 6.72
N LEU A 96 -5.36 -0.56 7.20
CA LEU A 96 -6.18 0.32 6.38
C LEU A 96 -5.42 1.64 6.23
N ILE A 97 -5.27 2.08 4.98
CA ILE A 97 -4.50 3.26 4.61
C ILE A 97 -5.48 4.25 3.98
N LYS A 98 -5.42 5.52 4.43
CA LYS A 98 -6.27 6.58 3.92
C LYS A 98 -5.48 7.85 3.72
N THR A 99 -5.41 8.32 2.48
CA THR A 99 -4.77 9.59 2.13
C THR A 99 -5.78 10.63 1.75
N PHE A 100 -5.59 11.84 2.27
CA PHE A 100 -6.29 13.04 1.88
C PHE A 100 -5.42 13.83 0.92
N TYR A 101 -6.02 14.39 -0.14
CA TYR A 101 -5.31 15.18 -1.13
C TYR A 101 -6.21 16.21 -1.80
N TYR A 102 -5.59 17.21 -2.43
CA TYR A 102 -6.22 18.06 -3.42
C TYR A 102 -5.62 17.76 -4.79
N PRO A 103 -6.41 17.77 -5.88
CA PRO A 103 -5.85 17.80 -7.23
C PRO A 103 -5.06 19.11 -7.41
N VAL A 104 -4.01 19.10 -8.19
CA VAL A 104 -3.25 20.31 -8.55
C VAL A 104 -4.15 21.29 -9.35
N ASP A 105 -5.00 20.76 -10.19
CA ASP A 105 -6.07 21.49 -10.88
C ASP A 105 -7.34 20.64 -10.90
N GLU A 106 -8.42 21.15 -10.33
CA GLU A 106 -9.74 20.51 -10.28
C GLU A 106 -10.30 20.20 -11.69
N ARG A 107 -9.94 20.99 -12.69
CA ARG A 107 -10.39 20.85 -14.07
C ARG A 107 -9.57 19.86 -14.86
N ASN A 108 -8.37 19.55 -14.38
CA ASN A 108 -7.46 18.58 -14.99
C ASN A 108 -6.74 17.77 -13.90
N PRO A 109 -7.39 16.73 -13.33
CA PRO A 109 -6.81 15.91 -12.26
C PRO A 109 -5.53 15.16 -12.67
N ASP A 110 -5.28 14.99 -13.99
CA ASP A 110 -4.09 14.31 -14.52
C ASP A 110 -2.80 15.11 -14.28
N LEU A 111 -2.90 16.39 -13.91
CA LEU A 111 -1.75 17.20 -13.53
C LEU A 111 -1.15 16.80 -12.18
N GLY A 112 -1.77 15.85 -11.49
CA GLY A 112 -1.29 15.32 -10.22
C GLY A 112 -2.07 15.82 -9.01
N LYS A 113 -1.54 15.50 -7.84
CA LYS A 113 -2.20 15.74 -6.54
C LYS A 113 -1.23 16.26 -5.51
N GLN A 114 -1.72 17.11 -4.66
CA GLN A 114 -1.03 17.58 -3.46
C GLN A 114 -1.50 16.75 -2.28
N LEU A 115 -0.63 15.90 -1.76
CA LEU A 115 -0.92 15.06 -0.59
C LEU A 115 -0.95 15.93 0.65
N LEU A 116 -1.97 15.75 1.49
CA LEU A 116 -2.15 16.48 2.74
C LEU A 116 -1.74 15.63 3.94
N GLU A 117 -2.31 14.43 4.02
CA GLU A 117 -2.16 13.55 5.17
C GLU A 117 -2.40 12.10 4.76
N THR A 118 -1.62 11.17 5.29
CA THR A 118 -1.90 9.73 5.22
C THR A 118 -2.09 9.18 6.63
N ARG A 119 -3.23 8.56 6.86
CA ARG A 119 -3.58 7.90 8.13
C ARG A 119 -3.52 6.39 7.97
N LEU A 120 -3.00 5.73 9.00
CA LEU A 120 -2.94 4.28 9.10
C LEU A 120 -3.79 3.80 10.28
N LEU A 121 -4.60 2.76 10.04
CA LEU A 121 -5.17 1.92 11.07
C LEU A 121 -4.51 0.55 10.96
N LEU A 122 -3.77 0.16 11.98
CA LEU A 122 -3.00 -1.07 12.02
C LEU A 122 -3.65 -2.06 12.99
N ARG A 123 -3.96 -3.27 12.49
CA ARG A 123 -4.47 -4.36 13.35
C ARG A 123 -3.30 -5.02 14.05
N LYS A 124 -3.08 -4.68 15.29
CA LYS A 124 -2.09 -5.28 16.19
C LYS A 124 -2.66 -6.49 16.90
N LYS A 125 -1.82 -7.18 17.64
CA LYS A 125 -2.24 -8.21 18.61
C LYS A 125 -3.08 -7.58 19.70
N ASP A 126 -4.11 -8.31 20.11
CA ASP A 126 -4.90 -7.96 21.30
C ASP A 126 -4.12 -8.28 22.57
#